data_2300203c30f2cf2a74fe595824bf2521
#
_entry.id   2300203c30f2cf2a74fe595824bf2521
#
_cell.length_a   1.000
_cell.length_b   1.000
_cell.length_c   1.000
_cell.angle_alpha   90.00
_cell.angle_beta   90.00
_cell.angle_gamma   90.00
#
_symmetry.space_group_name_H-M   'P 1'
#
loop_
_entity.id
_entity.type
_entity.pdbx_description
1 polymer ?
#
loop_
_entity_poly.entity_id
_entity_poly.type
_entity_poly.pdbx_seq_one_letter_code
_entity_poly.pdbx_strand_id
1 'polypeptide(L)'
;MQELKQLTPALQEQVLSLIKNAQDFDNTPAIAEHVLLHLRHGGDKADSHLVIQKDNQVIGYAHLDKTDQVAGPSVELVIHPEHRGSGTGSELLKSAIEACGNKIRLWSHGDLPQARALAQANNFIKVRTVIQMSKDLTEVSPINCNYQIRSFLPDLDNKGWLTLNNLAFANHLEQGNWSEADLLIRLNEDWFDEKGFFVAQDKDQLIGFCWTKIHGGHSHSHSSDEDHHDHAPIGEIYVTAVSKEYAGKSVGKALTITGLNYLKYQGLNSAMLYVDEDNQIAFNLYKSIGFIESGKDVMYKLKS
;
A
#
# COMPACT_ATOMS: atom_id res chain seq x y z
N MET A 1 -23.63 12.35 8.26
CA MET A 1 -23.47 11.22 7.33
C MET A 1 -23.35 9.94 8.13
N GLN A 2 -23.90 8.82 7.65
CA GLN A 2 -23.83 7.55 8.37
C GLN A 2 -22.61 6.74 7.90
N GLU A 3 -21.85 6.20 8.85
CA GLU A 3 -20.78 5.24 8.58
C GLU A 3 -21.39 3.87 8.26
N LEU A 4 -20.99 3.27 7.14
CA LEU A 4 -21.43 1.97 6.66
C LEU A 4 -20.30 0.95 6.87
N LYS A 5 -20.61 -0.18 7.50
CA LYS A 5 -19.65 -1.28 7.66
C LYS A 5 -19.51 -2.14 6.40
N GLN A 6 -20.55 -2.16 5.59
CA GLN A 6 -20.57 -2.84 4.30
C GLN A 6 -21.41 -2.04 3.32
N LEU A 7 -21.02 -2.03 2.07
CA LEU A 7 -21.82 -1.49 0.98
C LEU A 7 -22.81 -2.55 0.48
N THR A 8 -24.01 -2.11 0.14
CA THR A 8 -24.90 -2.97 -0.66
C THR A 8 -24.32 -3.17 -2.06
N PRO A 9 -24.65 -4.24 -2.80
CA PRO A 9 -24.16 -4.43 -4.16
C PRO A 9 -24.40 -3.22 -5.08
N ALA A 10 -25.58 -2.60 -4.98
CA ALA A 10 -25.92 -1.40 -5.76
C ALA A 10 -25.05 -0.18 -5.40
N LEU A 11 -24.73 0.02 -4.11
CA LEU A 11 -23.84 1.10 -3.68
C LEU A 11 -22.39 0.82 -4.08
N GLN A 12 -21.96 -0.43 -3.99
CA GLN A 12 -20.62 -0.84 -4.40
C GLN A 12 -20.37 -0.57 -5.89
N GLU A 13 -21.33 -0.92 -6.76
CA GLU A 13 -21.26 -0.64 -8.19
C GLU A 13 -21.17 0.88 -8.46
N GLN A 14 -21.98 1.68 -7.79
CA GLN A 14 -21.92 3.14 -7.93
C GLN A 14 -20.59 3.73 -7.43
N VAL A 15 -20.05 3.22 -6.33
CA VAL A 15 -18.73 3.63 -5.80
C VAL A 15 -17.62 3.27 -6.79
N LEU A 16 -17.63 2.07 -7.35
CA LEU A 16 -16.64 1.66 -8.36
C LEU A 16 -16.73 2.53 -9.63
N SER A 17 -17.95 2.88 -10.05
CA SER A 17 -18.17 3.82 -11.17
C SER A 17 -17.64 5.22 -10.87
N LEU A 18 -17.88 5.74 -9.66
CA LEU A 18 -17.33 7.02 -9.20
C LEU A 18 -15.80 7.03 -9.24
N ILE A 19 -15.17 5.97 -8.70
CA ILE A 19 -13.71 5.82 -8.67
C ILE A 19 -13.16 5.82 -10.09
N LYS A 20 -13.75 5.02 -10.99
CA LYS A 20 -13.35 4.98 -12.38
C LYS A 20 -13.46 6.34 -13.07
N ASN A 21 -14.58 7.03 -12.92
CA ASN A 21 -14.80 8.36 -13.51
C ASN A 21 -13.77 9.38 -13.01
N ALA A 22 -13.45 9.36 -11.72
CA ALA A 22 -12.43 10.24 -11.15
C ALA A 22 -11.03 9.91 -11.67
N GLN A 23 -10.68 8.62 -11.74
CA GLN A 23 -9.40 8.15 -12.26
C GLN A 23 -9.22 8.53 -13.75
N ASP A 24 -10.23 8.30 -14.57
CA ASP A 24 -10.20 8.63 -16.00
C ASP A 24 -10.07 10.15 -16.22
N PHE A 25 -10.74 10.97 -15.38
CA PHE A 25 -10.67 12.42 -15.45
C PHE A 25 -9.30 12.97 -15.01
N ASP A 26 -8.75 12.45 -13.92
CA ASP A 26 -7.48 12.93 -13.33
C ASP A 26 -6.24 12.26 -13.95
N ASN A 27 -6.42 11.20 -14.74
CA ASN A 27 -5.36 10.31 -15.23
C ASN A 27 -4.42 9.83 -14.08
N THR A 28 -5.03 9.51 -12.95
CA THR A 28 -4.33 9.14 -11.70
C THR A 28 -5.24 8.21 -10.90
N PRO A 29 -4.72 7.15 -10.25
CA PRO A 29 -5.51 6.33 -9.35
C PRO A 29 -6.26 7.21 -8.33
N ALA A 30 -7.56 6.99 -8.17
CA ALA A 30 -8.37 7.77 -7.24
C ALA A 30 -8.29 7.25 -5.80
N ILE A 31 -8.01 5.96 -5.65
CA ILE A 31 -7.78 5.25 -4.38
C ILE A 31 -6.70 4.19 -4.58
N ALA A 32 -6.12 3.69 -3.49
CA ALA A 32 -5.12 2.63 -3.52
C ALA A 32 -5.71 1.30 -4.02
N GLU A 33 -4.85 0.47 -4.62
CA GLU A 33 -5.26 -0.83 -5.17
C GLU A 33 -5.83 -1.77 -4.11
N HIS A 34 -5.25 -1.80 -2.90
CA HIS A 34 -5.77 -2.62 -1.81
C HIS A 34 -7.20 -2.21 -1.42
N VAL A 35 -7.54 -0.91 -1.46
CA VAL A 35 -8.90 -0.43 -1.21
C VAL A 35 -9.86 -0.89 -2.32
N LEU A 36 -9.42 -0.88 -3.58
CA LEU A 36 -10.21 -1.44 -4.70
C LEU A 36 -10.48 -2.93 -4.50
N LEU A 37 -9.49 -3.69 -4.05
CA LEU A 37 -9.65 -5.11 -3.77
C LEU A 37 -10.63 -5.35 -2.61
N HIS A 38 -10.53 -4.56 -1.54
CA HIS A 38 -11.49 -4.60 -0.42
C HIS A 38 -12.92 -4.28 -0.88
N LEU A 39 -13.08 -3.30 -1.75
CA LEU A 39 -14.39 -2.98 -2.33
C LEU A 39 -14.97 -4.14 -3.16
N ARG A 40 -14.16 -4.89 -3.88
CA ARG A 40 -14.61 -5.98 -4.76
C ARG A 40 -14.84 -7.29 -4.03
N HIS A 41 -14.00 -7.60 -3.05
CA HIS A 41 -13.93 -8.92 -2.43
C HIS A 41 -14.27 -8.93 -0.93
N GLY A 42 -14.56 -7.76 -0.36
CA GLY A 42 -14.74 -7.56 1.07
C GLY A 42 -13.46 -7.09 1.73
N GLY A 43 -13.60 -6.16 2.66
CA GLY A 43 -12.50 -5.57 3.44
C GLY A 43 -12.37 -6.19 4.83
N ASP A 44 -11.43 -5.67 5.60
CA ASP A 44 -11.25 -6.02 6.99
C ASP A 44 -12.44 -5.61 7.86
N LYS A 45 -12.67 -6.31 8.96
CA LYS A 45 -13.78 -6.01 9.91
C LYS A 45 -13.69 -4.60 10.48
N ALA A 46 -12.51 -3.99 10.49
CA ALA A 46 -12.29 -2.64 10.96
C ALA A 46 -12.50 -1.57 9.88
N ASP A 47 -12.63 -1.96 8.61
CA ASP A 47 -12.92 -1.05 7.52
C ASP A 47 -14.36 -0.55 7.56
N SER A 48 -14.54 0.64 7.04
CA SER A 48 -15.86 1.24 6.89
C SER A 48 -15.89 2.28 5.76
N HIS A 49 -17.08 2.69 5.40
CA HIS A 49 -17.33 3.51 4.22
C HIS A 49 -18.21 4.71 4.57
N LEU A 50 -17.91 5.86 3.96
CA LEU A 50 -18.81 7.02 3.94
C LEU A 50 -19.22 7.29 2.48
N VAL A 51 -20.49 7.56 2.27
CA VAL A 51 -21.05 7.78 0.93
C VAL A 51 -21.91 9.04 0.93
N ILE A 52 -21.68 9.91 -0.05
CA ILE A 52 -22.59 11.03 -0.35
C ILE A 52 -23.33 10.71 -1.65
N GLN A 53 -24.65 10.77 -1.57
CA GLN A 53 -25.53 10.61 -2.73
C GLN A 53 -26.27 11.91 -3.04
N LYS A 54 -26.46 12.17 -4.33
CA LYS A 54 -27.32 13.22 -4.86
C LYS A 54 -28.11 12.62 -6.02
N ASP A 55 -29.42 12.82 -6.03
CA ASP A 55 -30.33 12.32 -7.08
C ASP A 55 -30.14 10.81 -7.35
N ASN A 56 -29.99 10.02 -6.28
CA ASN A 56 -29.72 8.58 -6.30
C ASN A 56 -28.37 8.16 -6.92
N GLN A 57 -27.44 9.08 -7.13
CA GLN A 57 -26.09 8.80 -7.62
C GLN A 57 -25.05 9.08 -6.53
N VAL A 58 -24.05 8.21 -6.42
CA VAL A 58 -22.91 8.43 -5.53
C VAL A 58 -22.01 9.49 -6.14
N ILE A 59 -21.88 10.64 -5.44
CA ILE A 59 -21.04 11.76 -5.84
C ILE A 59 -19.79 11.93 -4.99
N GLY A 60 -19.71 11.23 -3.86
CA GLY A 60 -18.57 11.24 -2.95
C GLY A 60 -18.47 9.93 -2.18
N TYR A 61 -17.25 9.46 -2.00
CA TYR A 61 -16.93 8.23 -1.27
C TYR A 61 -15.67 8.42 -0.44
N ALA A 62 -15.67 7.88 0.77
CA ALA A 62 -14.45 7.71 1.55
C ALA A 62 -14.35 6.28 2.11
N HIS A 63 -13.17 5.70 1.98
CA HIS A 63 -12.75 4.50 2.67
C HIS A 63 -12.05 4.88 3.97
N LEU A 64 -12.45 4.24 5.07
CA LEU A 64 -11.89 4.43 6.40
C LEU A 64 -11.24 3.10 6.82
N ASP A 65 -9.93 3.04 6.78
CA ASP A 65 -9.16 1.93 7.32
C ASP A 65 -8.79 2.24 8.79
N LYS A 66 -9.30 1.41 9.70
CA LYS A 66 -9.06 1.53 11.15
C LYS A 66 -8.25 0.35 11.70
N THR A 67 -7.58 -0.40 10.82
CA THR A 67 -6.81 -1.59 11.19
C THR A 67 -5.50 -1.25 11.90
N ASP A 68 -4.84 -0.16 11.48
CA ASP A 68 -3.56 0.26 12.03
C ASP A 68 -3.73 1.00 13.37
N GLN A 69 -3.54 0.28 14.46
CA GLN A 69 -3.65 0.84 15.82
C GLN A 69 -2.43 1.68 16.24
N VAL A 70 -1.30 1.53 15.57
CA VAL A 70 -0.04 2.24 15.88
C VAL A 70 0.00 3.59 15.20
N ALA A 71 -0.13 3.63 13.88
CA ALA A 71 -0.09 4.86 13.12
C ALA A 71 -1.43 5.62 13.08
N GLY A 72 -2.51 4.96 13.52
CA GLY A 72 -3.87 5.48 13.55
C GLY A 72 -4.62 5.26 12.23
N PRO A 73 -5.92 5.60 12.20
CA PRO A 73 -6.77 5.40 11.03
C PRO A 73 -6.27 6.11 9.78
N SER A 74 -6.43 5.47 8.62
CA SER A 74 -6.19 6.10 7.33
C SER A 74 -7.48 6.27 6.54
N VAL A 75 -7.49 7.31 5.70
CA VAL A 75 -8.64 7.69 4.88
C VAL A 75 -8.18 8.01 3.47
N GLU A 76 -8.90 7.47 2.53
CA GLU A 76 -8.86 7.83 1.13
C GLU A 76 -10.24 8.30 0.69
N LEU A 77 -10.31 9.40 -0.04
CA LEU A 77 -11.61 9.92 -0.48
C LEU A 77 -11.59 10.36 -1.95
N VAL A 78 -12.72 10.19 -2.59
CA VAL A 78 -12.93 10.57 -3.98
C VAL A 78 -14.25 11.33 -4.13
N ILE A 79 -14.21 12.42 -4.92
CA ILE A 79 -15.38 13.21 -5.29
C ILE A 79 -15.53 13.19 -6.81
N HIS A 80 -16.75 12.97 -7.27
CA HIS A 80 -17.07 13.02 -8.69
C HIS A 80 -16.58 14.34 -9.30
N PRO A 81 -15.87 14.33 -10.43
CA PRO A 81 -15.26 15.54 -11.01
C PRO A 81 -16.22 16.73 -11.11
N GLU A 82 -17.47 16.52 -11.56
CA GLU A 82 -18.49 17.56 -11.72
C GLU A 82 -19.03 18.13 -10.39
N HIS A 83 -18.78 17.45 -9.27
CA HIS A 83 -19.24 17.84 -7.93
C HIS A 83 -18.12 18.38 -7.05
N ARG A 84 -16.93 18.60 -7.61
CA ARG A 84 -15.79 19.24 -6.92
C ARG A 84 -16.02 20.76 -6.78
N GLY A 85 -15.32 21.37 -5.84
CA GLY A 85 -15.40 22.81 -5.60
C GLY A 85 -16.69 23.32 -4.91
N SER A 86 -17.65 22.43 -4.64
CA SER A 86 -18.95 22.76 -4.00
C SER A 86 -19.00 22.52 -2.48
N GLY A 87 -17.86 22.14 -1.87
CA GLY A 87 -17.81 21.83 -0.43
C GLY A 87 -17.99 20.33 -0.09
N THR A 88 -18.41 19.49 -1.04
CA THR A 88 -18.68 18.05 -0.85
C THR A 88 -17.49 17.32 -0.24
N GLY A 89 -16.27 17.60 -0.70
CA GLY A 89 -15.04 16.98 -0.16
C GLY A 89 -14.79 17.35 1.30
N SER A 90 -15.04 18.61 1.69
CA SER A 90 -14.89 19.06 3.08
C SER A 90 -15.96 18.45 3.99
N GLU A 91 -17.18 18.27 3.51
CA GLU A 91 -18.25 17.60 4.25
C GLU A 91 -17.87 16.12 4.52
N LEU A 92 -17.41 15.43 3.48
CA LEU A 92 -16.99 14.04 3.58
C LEU A 92 -15.80 13.87 4.54
N LEU A 93 -14.80 14.75 4.42
CA LEU A 93 -13.61 14.72 5.28
C LEU A 93 -13.95 15.02 6.75
N LYS A 94 -14.86 15.93 7.04
CA LYS A 94 -15.34 16.20 8.40
C LYS A 94 -16.01 14.96 9.01
N SER A 95 -16.88 14.29 8.24
CA SER A 95 -17.50 13.04 8.69
C SER A 95 -16.46 11.93 8.93
N ALA A 96 -15.40 11.87 8.12
CA ALA A 96 -14.29 10.94 8.34
C ALA A 96 -13.53 11.24 9.64
N ILE A 97 -13.28 12.52 9.95
CA ILE A 97 -12.66 12.94 11.21
C ILE A 97 -13.53 12.55 12.41
N GLU A 98 -14.84 12.76 12.32
CA GLU A 98 -15.79 12.36 13.37
C GLU A 98 -15.78 10.84 13.62
N ALA A 99 -15.68 10.04 12.55
CA ALA A 99 -15.66 8.59 12.62
C ALA A 99 -14.31 7.99 13.08
N CYS A 100 -13.19 8.65 12.77
CA CYS A 100 -11.82 8.15 13.01
C CYS A 100 -11.08 8.90 14.14
N GLY A 101 -11.55 10.09 14.53
CA GLY A 101 -10.87 10.95 15.49
C GLY A 101 -9.70 11.75 14.89
N ASN A 102 -9.06 12.55 15.76
CA ASN A 102 -8.05 13.54 15.32
C ASN A 102 -6.69 12.95 14.89
N LYS A 103 -6.46 11.66 15.08
CA LYS A 103 -5.22 10.99 14.65
C LYS A 103 -5.29 10.46 13.21
N ILE A 104 -6.29 10.86 12.47
CA ILE A 104 -6.55 10.45 11.08
C ILE A 104 -5.38 10.81 10.15
N ARG A 105 -5.03 9.90 9.27
CA ARG A 105 -4.11 10.08 8.14
C ARG A 105 -4.95 10.17 6.87
N LEU A 106 -4.74 11.21 6.07
CA LEU A 106 -5.41 11.39 4.78
C LEU A 106 -4.41 11.12 3.67
N TRP A 107 -4.72 10.15 2.82
CA TRP A 107 -3.93 9.84 1.64
C TRP A 107 -4.49 10.50 0.38
N SER A 108 -3.59 10.97 -0.45
CA SER A 108 -3.88 11.54 -1.77
C SER A 108 -2.95 10.92 -2.79
N HIS A 109 -3.52 10.27 -3.79
CA HIS A 109 -2.81 9.70 -4.92
C HIS A 109 -2.56 10.78 -5.97
N GLY A 110 -1.34 10.79 -6.57
CA GLY A 110 -0.95 11.72 -7.60
C GLY A 110 -0.68 13.16 -7.16
N ASP A 111 -0.72 13.48 -5.88
CA ASP A 111 -0.49 14.85 -5.33
C ASP A 111 -1.29 15.95 -6.07
N LEU A 112 -2.57 15.71 -6.32
CA LEU A 112 -3.43 16.59 -7.11
C LEU A 112 -3.64 17.96 -6.44
N PRO A 113 -3.69 19.08 -7.20
CA PRO A 113 -3.90 20.41 -6.64
C PRO A 113 -5.18 20.54 -5.81
N GLN A 114 -6.27 19.90 -6.24
CA GLN A 114 -7.55 19.92 -5.52
C GLN A 114 -7.48 19.14 -4.21
N ALA A 115 -6.71 18.05 -4.14
CA ALA A 115 -6.50 17.31 -2.91
C ALA A 115 -5.67 18.13 -1.90
N ARG A 116 -4.62 18.81 -2.37
CA ARG A 116 -3.86 19.77 -1.55
C ARG A 116 -4.72 20.89 -0.99
N ALA A 117 -5.56 21.48 -1.83
CA ALA A 117 -6.48 22.56 -1.42
C ALA A 117 -7.47 22.06 -0.36
N LEU A 118 -8.04 20.86 -0.55
CA LEU A 118 -8.94 20.23 0.42
C LEU A 118 -8.24 19.99 1.78
N ALA A 119 -7.04 19.41 1.74
CA ALA A 119 -6.26 19.15 2.95
C ALA A 119 -5.96 20.47 3.72
N GLN A 120 -5.47 21.49 3.03
CA GLN A 120 -5.15 22.80 3.63
C GLN A 120 -6.38 23.50 4.20
N ALA A 121 -7.51 23.51 3.47
CA ALA A 121 -8.77 24.12 3.93
C ALA A 121 -9.35 23.43 5.17
N ASN A 122 -8.98 22.19 5.45
CA ASN A 122 -9.42 21.44 6.62
C ASN A 122 -8.32 21.24 7.66
N ASN A 123 -7.31 22.12 7.69
CA ASN A 123 -6.20 22.12 8.65
C ASN A 123 -5.30 20.86 8.64
N PHE A 124 -5.18 20.20 7.51
CA PHE A 124 -4.21 19.13 7.34
C PHE A 124 -2.88 19.69 6.84
N ILE A 125 -1.80 19.09 7.29
CA ILE A 125 -0.43 19.39 6.83
C ILE A 125 0.15 18.15 6.17
N LYS A 126 0.91 18.35 5.10
CA LYS A 126 1.68 17.30 4.45
C LYS A 126 2.78 16.81 5.38
N VAL A 127 2.84 15.50 5.59
CA VAL A 127 3.82 14.86 6.51
C VAL A 127 4.69 13.81 5.83
N ARG A 128 4.26 13.26 4.69
CA ARG A 128 5.01 12.23 3.98
C ARG A 128 4.71 12.29 2.49
N THR A 129 5.69 11.96 1.68
CA THR A 129 5.53 11.69 0.25
C THR A 129 6.14 10.34 -0.04
N VAL A 130 5.40 9.51 -0.76
CA VAL A 130 5.83 8.19 -1.17
C VAL A 130 5.82 8.14 -2.70
N ILE A 131 6.93 7.69 -3.27
CA ILE A 131 7.06 7.49 -4.71
C ILE A 131 6.71 6.04 -5.00
N GLN A 132 5.73 5.82 -5.85
CA GLN A 132 5.45 4.51 -6.42
C GLN A 132 6.40 4.28 -7.59
N MET A 133 7.03 3.12 -7.61
CA MET A 133 7.91 2.72 -8.70
C MET A 133 7.44 1.38 -9.26
N SER A 134 7.56 1.21 -10.58
CA SER A 134 7.19 -0.01 -11.28
C SER A 134 8.33 -0.55 -12.12
N LYS A 135 8.31 -1.86 -12.38
CA LYS A 135 9.29 -2.55 -13.22
C LYS A 135 8.61 -3.70 -13.96
N ASP A 136 8.94 -3.81 -15.26
CA ASP A 136 8.67 -5.02 -16.03
C ASP A 136 9.62 -6.15 -15.58
N LEU A 137 9.07 -7.36 -15.41
CA LEU A 137 9.79 -8.54 -14.94
C LEU A 137 10.39 -9.40 -16.07
N THR A 138 10.24 -9.02 -17.34
CA THR A 138 10.82 -9.77 -18.47
C THR A 138 12.33 -9.92 -18.33
N GLU A 139 13.01 -8.87 -17.88
CA GLU A 139 14.45 -8.84 -17.69
C GLU A 139 14.83 -8.64 -16.21
N VAL A 140 14.98 -9.72 -15.48
CA VAL A 140 15.55 -9.74 -14.13
C VAL A 140 16.79 -10.62 -14.14
N SER A 141 17.96 -10.02 -14.07
CA SER A 141 19.22 -10.74 -14.03
C SER A 141 19.61 -11.12 -12.61
N PRO A 142 20.05 -12.34 -12.36
CA PRO A 142 20.56 -12.73 -11.05
C PRO A 142 21.81 -11.91 -10.68
N ILE A 143 22.01 -11.73 -9.40
CA ILE A 143 23.21 -11.08 -8.86
C ILE A 143 23.91 -11.99 -7.86
N ASN A 144 25.22 -12.00 -7.89
CA ASN A 144 26.00 -12.70 -6.88
C ASN A 144 25.99 -11.88 -5.57
N CYS A 145 25.73 -12.57 -4.48
CA CYS A 145 25.80 -12.03 -3.13
C CYS A 145 26.75 -12.90 -2.30
N ASN A 146 27.62 -12.26 -1.52
CA ASN A 146 28.56 -12.97 -0.65
C ASN A 146 27.90 -13.55 0.61
N TYR A 147 26.63 -13.29 0.80
CA TYR A 147 25.84 -13.72 1.95
C TYR A 147 24.78 -14.71 1.51
N GLN A 148 24.42 -15.61 2.41
CA GLN A 148 23.37 -16.57 2.15
C GLN A 148 22.01 -15.85 2.11
N ILE A 149 21.25 -16.06 1.04
CA ILE A 149 19.84 -15.63 0.94
C ILE A 149 18.97 -16.89 0.94
N ARG A 150 17.99 -16.93 1.80
CA ARG A 150 17.01 -18.01 1.93
C ARG A 150 15.62 -17.48 2.26
N SER A 151 14.62 -18.34 2.14
CA SER A 151 13.27 -17.99 2.63
C SER A 151 13.28 -17.81 4.16
N PHE A 152 12.41 -16.93 4.62
CA PHE A 152 12.11 -16.73 6.03
C PHE A 152 11.45 -17.99 6.59
N LEU A 153 11.80 -18.35 7.82
CA LEU A 153 11.24 -19.49 8.53
C LEU A 153 10.46 -18.98 9.74
N PRO A 154 9.11 -19.03 9.69
CA PRO A 154 8.29 -18.66 10.85
C PRO A 154 8.78 -19.36 12.12
N ASP A 155 8.59 -18.72 13.25
CA ASP A 155 9.04 -19.10 14.59
C ASP A 155 10.57 -19.05 14.79
N LEU A 156 11.37 -19.51 13.83
CA LEU A 156 12.83 -19.47 13.93
C LEU A 156 13.37 -18.05 13.73
N ASP A 157 12.88 -17.35 12.72
CA ASP A 157 13.41 -16.04 12.31
C ASP A 157 12.66 -14.87 12.94
N ASN A 158 11.49 -15.07 13.56
CA ASN A 158 10.61 -14.00 14.07
C ASN A 158 11.37 -12.98 14.90
N LYS A 159 12.11 -13.43 15.92
CA LYS A 159 12.84 -12.53 16.83
C LYS A 159 13.96 -11.77 16.14
N GLY A 160 14.72 -12.45 15.28
CA GLY A 160 15.82 -11.86 14.51
C GLY A 160 15.29 -10.82 13.52
N TRP A 161 14.24 -11.17 12.82
CA TRP A 161 13.59 -10.28 11.88
C TRP A 161 12.97 -9.02 12.54
N LEU A 162 12.24 -9.20 13.66
CA LEU A 162 11.67 -8.07 14.41
C LEU A 162 12.76 -7.10 14.89
N THR A 163 13.86 -7.63 15.39
CA THR A 163 15.00 -6.81 15.80
C THR A 163 15.54 -5.99 14.62
N LEU A 164 15.75 -6.64 13.49
CA LEU A 164 16.27 -5.99 12.27
C LEU A 164 15.26 -4.96 11.72
N ASN A 165 13.98 -5.32 11.62
CA ASN A 165 12.92 -4.45 11.15
C ASN A 165 12.83 -3.17 12.00
N ASN A 166 12.72 -3.32 13.32
CA ASN A 166 12.55 -2.20 14.24
C ASN A 166 13.78 -1.28 14.28
N LEU A 167 14.97 -1.82 14.08
CA LEU A 167 16.18 -0.99 13.93
C LEU A 167 16.23 -0.26 12.59
N ALA A 168 15.86 -0.94 11.50
CA ALA A 168 15.87 -0.35 10.16
C ALA A 168 14.84 0.78 10.02
N PHE A 169 13.67 0.59 10.62
CA PHE A 169 12.52 1.49 10.55
C PHE A 169 12.25 2.28 11.84
N ALA A 170 13.25 2.46 12.71
CA ALA A 170 13.07 3.11 14.03
C ALA A 170 12.40 4.50 13.96
N ASN A 171 12.58 5.23 12.86
CA ASN A 171 11.99 6.56 12.64
C ASN A 171 10.80 6.52 11.66
N HIS A 172 10.40 5.34 11.20
CA HIS A 172 9.30 5.21 10.24
C HIS A 172 7.95 5.20 10.97
N LEU A 173 6.98 5.97 10.47
CA LEU A 173 5.69 6.18 11.14
C LEU A 173 4.80 4.92 11.21
N GLU A 174 5.01 3.96 10.31
CA GLU A 174 4.12 2.82 10.12
C GLU A 174 4.83 1.46 10.27
N GLN A 175 6.15 1.41 10.06
CA GLN A 175 6.91 0.16 9.98
C GLN A 175 7.78 -0.10 11.21
N GLY A 176 8.04 0.90 12.02
CA GLY A 176 8.85 0.78 13.24
C GLY A 176 8.03 0.31 14.44
N ASN A 177 8.73 -0.30 15.42
CA ASN A 177 8.15 -0.74 16.69
C ASN A 177 7.11 -1.87 16.61
N TRP A 178 7.23 -2.76 15.62
CA TRP A 178 6.40 -3.95 15.56
C TRP A 178 6.69 -4.88 16.73
N SER A 179 5.62 -5.40 17.33
CA SER A 179 5.66 -6.49 18.30
C SER A 179 5.61 -7.85 17.58
N GLU A 180 5.81 -8.92 18.34
CA GLU A 180 5.62 -10.28 17.81
C GLU A 180 4.16 -10.53 17.39
N ALA A 181 3.20 -9.94 18.12
CA ALA A 181 1.79 -10.03 17.76
C ALA A 181 1.50 -9.36 16.41
N ASP A 182 2.12 -8.20 16.11
CA ASP A 182 1.94 -7.52 14.83
C ASP A 182 2.52 -8.35 13.67
N LEU A 183 3.69 -8.99 13.87
CA LEU A 183 4.25 -9.90 12.90
C LEU A 183 3.34 -11.11 12.65
N LEU A 184 2.85 -11.75 13.71
CA LEU A 184 1.96 -12.91 13.60
C LEU A 184 0.66 -12.58 12.87
N ILE A 185 0.08 -11.39 13.10
CA ILE A 185 -1.08 -10.93 12.34
C ILE A 185 -0.75 -10.92 10.83
N ARG A 186 0.40 -10.36 10.45
CA ARG A 186 0.81 -10.29 9.04
C ARG A 186 1.15 -11.64 8.43
N LEU A 187 1.73 -12.57 9.20
CA LEU A 187 2.00 -13.93 8.75
C LEU A 187 0.73 -14.78 8.59
N ASN A 188 -0.40 -14.37 9.17
CA ASN A 188 -1.70 -15.03 9.04
C ASN A 188 -2.62 -14.37 8.01
N GLU A 189 -2.16 -13.35 7.30
CA GLU A 189 -2.91 -12.74 6.20
C GLU A 189 -3.02 -13.71 5.01
N ASP A 190 -4.17 -13.71 4.32
CA ASP A 190 -4.43 -14.60 3.18
C ASP A 190 -3.43 -14.45 2.02
N TRP A 191 -2.78 -13.28 1.92
CA TRP A 191 -1.77 -13.00 0.89
C TRP A 191 -0.35 -13.43 1.28
N PHE A 192 -0.13 -13.86 2.54
CA PHE A 192 1.19 -14.25 2.99
C PHE A 192 1.67 -15.52 2.29
N ASP A 193 2.87 -15.45 1.74
CA ASP A 193 3.58 -16.60 1.19
C ASP A 193 5.01 -16.64 1.74
N GLU A 194 5.30 -17.65 2.54
CA GLU A 194 6.62 -17.85 3.14
C GLU A 194 7.76 -17.99 2.11
N LYS A 195 7.44 -18.51 0.90
CA LYS A 195 8.39 -18.64 -0.21
C LYS A 195 8.75 -17.30 -0.83
N GLY A 196 7.89 -16.30 -0.68
CA GLY A 196 8.08 -14.93 -1.14
C GLY A 196 8.69 -14.00 -0.10
N PHE A 197 9.03 -14.52 1.08
CA PHE A 197 9.69 -13.77 2.14
C PHE A 197 11.13 -14.23 2.31
N PHE A 198 12.10 -13.37 1.99
CA PHE A 198 13.53 -13.71 1.97
C PHE A 198 14.30 -13.00 3.07
N VAL A 199 15.31 -13.69 3.61
CA VAL A 199 16.27 -13.13 4.57
C VAL A 199 17.68 -13.34 4.05
N ALA A 200 18.56 -12.38 4.28
CA ALA A 200 19.99 -12.49 4.09
C ALA A 200 20.65 -12.72 5.44
N GLN A 201 21.60 -13.63 5.49
CA GLN A 201 22.27 -14.09 6.70
C GLN A 201 23.79 -14.05 6.58
N ASP A 202 24.44 -13.55 7.62
CA ASP A 202 25.89 -13.69 7.84
C ASP A 202 26.12 -14.49 9.12
N LYS A 203 26.61 -15.72 8.99
CA LYS A 203 26.65 -16.71 10.07
C LYS A 203 25.26 -16.93 10.67
N ASP A 204 25.07 -16.62 11.94
CA ASP A 204 23.79 -16.78 12.66
C ASP A 204 22.96 -15.49 12.74
N GLN A 205 23.43 -14.40 12.12
CA GLN A 205 22.76 -13.11 12.19
C GLN A 205 21.98 -12.80 10.91
N LEU A 206 20.72 -12.39 11.04
CA LEU A 206 19.97 -11.79 9.94
C LEU A 206 20.48 -10.37 9.69
N ILE A 207 20.87 -10.11 8.44
CA ILE A 207 21.50 -8.84 8.02
C ILE A 207 20.65 -8.01 7.04
N GLY A 208 19.60 -8.61 6.51
CA GLY A 208 18.65 -7.97 5.61
C GLY A 208 17.47 -8.88 5.30
N PHE A 209 16.43 -8.30 4.74
CA PHE A 209 15.26 -9.06 4.28
C PHE A 209 14.56 -8.35 3.11
N CYS A 210 13.77 -9.14 2.37
CA CYS A 210 12.86 -8.68 1.34
C CYS A 210 11.59 -9.53 1.42
N TRP A 211 10.46 -8.87 1.63
CA TRP A 211 9.14 -9.50 1.67
C TRP A 211 8.36 -9.10 0.42
N THR A 212 7.85 -10.07 -0.30
CA THR A 212 7.03 -9.82 -1.49
C THR A 212 5.55 -10.01 -1.19
N LYS A 213 4.70 -9.36 -1.98
CA LYS A 213 3.25 -9.51 -1.94
C LYS A 213 2.72 -9.61 -3.37
N ILE A 214 1.65 -10.38 -3.57
CA ILE A 214 0.96 -10.48 -4.86
C ILE A 214 -0.44 -9.89 -4.70
N HIS A 215 -0.80 -8.98 -5.59
CA HIS A 215 -2.12 -8.36 -5.66
C HIS A 215 -2.91 -8.95 -6.84
N GLY A 216 -4.20 -9.24 -6.64
CA GLY A 216 -5.11 -9.67 -7.70
C GLY A 216 -5.03 -11.15 -8.11
N GLY A 217 -4.34 -12.02 -7.35
CA GLY A 217 -4.04 -13.41 -7.73
C GLY A 217 -4.98 -14.51 -7.22
N HIS A 218 -6.02 -14.24 -6.46
CA HIS A 218 -6.92 -15.27 -5.92
C HIS A 218 -8.31 -15.21 -6.53
N SER A 219 -8.48 -15.85 -7.70
CA SER A 219 -9.78 -16.28 -8.16
C SER A 219 -10.19 -17.54 -7.40
N HIS A 220 -10.93 -17.41 -6.29
CA HIS A 220 -11.78 -18.52 -5.87
C HIS A 220 -12.93 -18.64 -6.88
N SER A 221 -12.85 -19.66 -7.71
CA SER A 221 -13.87 -20.07 -8.64
C SER A 221 -15.20 -20.32 -7.93
N HIS A 222 -16.15 -19.41 -8.06
CA HIS A 222 -17.60 -19.71 -8.06
C HIS A 222 -18.34 -18.45 -8.56
N SER A 223 -18.58 -18.44 -9.83
CA SER A 223 -19.78 -18.02 -10.55
C SER A 223 -19.42 -17.43 -11.91
N SER A 224 -20.04 -18.04 -12.92
CA SER A 224 -20.11 -17.56 -14.29
C SER A 224 -20.87 -16.24 -14.34
N ASP A 225 -20.18 -15.15 -14.67
CA ASP A 225 -20.79 -14.03 -15.40
C ASP A 225 -19.69 -13.20 -16.06
N GLU A 226 -19.85 -13.02 -17.35
CA GLU A 226 -18.97 -12.35 -18.27
C GLU A 226 -19.02 -10.84 -18.04
N ASP A 227 -17.95 -10.26 -17.51
CA ASP A 227 -17.44 -8.91 -17.73
C ASP A 227 -16.27 -8.61 -16.74
N HIS A 228 -15.28 -9.51 -16.72
CA HIS A 228 -14.04 -9.29 -15.98
C HIS A 228 -13.04 -8.52 -16.85
N HIS A 229 -12.92 -7.22 -16.62
CA HIS A 229 -11.63 -6.56 -16.87
C HIS A 229 -10.66 -7.08 -15.83
N ASP A 230 -10.07 -8.26 -16.09
CA ASP A 230 -8.97 -8.82 -15.31
C ASP A 230 -7.78 -7.84 -15.38
N HIS A 231 -7.59 -7.06 -14.33
CA HIS A 231 -6.28 -6.46 -14.15
C HIS A 231 -5.31 -7.61 -13.87
N ALA A 232 -4.32 -7.78 -14.73
CA ALA A 232 -3.29 -8.79 -14.54
C ALA A 232 -2.69 -8.64 -13.12
N PRO A 233 -2.48 -9.76 -12.40
CA PRO A 233 -1.92 -9.69 -11.06
C PRO A 233 -0.57 -8.99 -11.09
N ILE A 234 -0.31 -8.16 -10.09
CA ILE A 234 0.94 -7.40 -9.94
C ILE A 234 1.68 -7.83 -8.68
N GLY A 235 3.00 -7.97 -8.80
CA GLY A 235 3.87 -8.22 -7.65
C GLY A 235 4.25 -6.93 -6.94
N GLU A 236 4.51 -7.02 -5.65
CA GLU A 236 5.04 -5.92 -4.85
C GLU A 236 6.27 -6.36 -4.07
N ILE A 237 7.30 -5.53 -4.07
CA ILE A 237 8.34 -5.57 -3.04
C ILE A 237 7.76 -4.82 -1.84
N TYR A 238 7.11 -5.58 -0.96
CA TYR A 238 6.29 -5.05 0.12
C TYR A 238 7.11 -4.35 1.21
N VAL A 239 8.16 -5.02 1.70
CA VAL A 239 9.10 -4.47 2.67
C VAL A 239 10.50 -4.98 2.40
N THR A 240 11.48 -4.08 2.37
CA THR A 240 12.90 -4.43 2.24
C THR A 240 13.74 -3.59 3.20
N ALA A 241 14.64 -4.25 3.93
CA ALA A 241 15.61 -3.56 4.74
C ALA A 241 16.95 -4.31 4.81
N VAL A 242 17.99 -3.57 5.12
CA VAL A 242 19.35 -4.08 5.36
C VAL A 242 19.92 -3.39 6.60
N SER A 243 20.58 -4.15 7.46
CA SER A 243 21.31 -3.61 8.60
C SER A 243 22.34 -2.57 8.14
N LYS A 244 22.44 -1.46 8.87
CA LYS A 244 23.36 -0.35 8.55
C LYS A 244 24.81 -0.79 8.37
N GLU A 245 25.25 -1.80 9.11
CA GLU A 245 26.62 -2.37 9.04
C GLU A 245 26.92 -3.08 7.71
N TYR A 246 25.87 -3.45 6.99
CA TYR A 246 25.92 -4.12 5.70
C TYR A 246 25.48 -3.22 4.53
N ALA A 247 25.29 -1.94 4.79
CA ALA A 247 25.00 -0.96 3.74
C ALA A 247 26.18 -0.89 2.73
N GLY A 248 25.88 -0.72 1.46
CA GLY A 248 26.89 -0.66 0.39
C GLY A 248 27.51 -1.99 -0.03
N LYS A 249 27.19 -3.11 0.65
CA LYS A 249 27.70 -4.46 0.33
C LYS A 249 26.79 -5.24 -0.64
N SER A 250 25.95 -4.57 -1.41
CA SER A 250 25.02 -5.13 -2.39
C SER A 250 23.93 -6.08 -1.84
N VAL A 251 23.79 -6.20 -0.52
CA VAL A 251 22.79 -7.07 0.12
C VAL A 251 21.37 -6.68 -0.28
N GLY A 252 21.02 -5.38 -0.19
CA GLY A 252 19.69 -4.90 -0.55
C GLY A 252 19.36 -5.14 -2.03
N LYS A 253 20.35 -4.93 -2.92
CA LYS A 253 20.19 -5.21 -4.34
C LYS A 253 19.93 -6.70 -4.59
N ALA A 254 20.69 -7.57 -3.96
CA ALA A 254 20.54 -9.02 -4.10
C ALA A 254 19.19 -9.51 -3.58
N LEU A 255 18.76 -9.03 -2.40
CA LEU A 255 17.46 -9.34 -1.82
C LEU A 255 16.30 -8.89 -2.73
N THR A 256 16.34 -7.65 -3.22
CA THR A 256 15.30 -7.14 -4.12
C THR A 256 15.25 -7.96 -5.41
N ILE A 257 16.40 -8.30 -6.02
CA ILE A 257 16.45 -9.12 -7.23
C ILE A 257 15.93 -10.55 -6.95
N THR A 258 16.19 -11.10 -5.78
CA THR A 258 15.64 -12.41 -5.36
C THR A 258 14.12 -12.34 -5.29
N GLY A 259 13.56 -11.30 -4.66
CA GLY A 259 12.11 -11.07 -4.62
C GLY A 259 11.51 -10.92 -6.03
N LEU A 260 12.13 -10.12 -6.91
CA LEU A 260 11.67 -9.95 -8.29
C LEU A 260 11.69 -11.26 -9.09
N ASN A 261 12.74 -12.08 -8.94
CA ASN A 261 12.81 -13.39 -9.58
C ASN A 261 11.72 -14.33 -9.06
N TYR A 262 11.42 -14.27 -7.78
CA TYR A 262 10.31 -15.02 -7.20
C TYR A 262 8.97 -14.58 -7.81
N LEU A 263 8.67 -13.29 -7.86
CA LEU A 263 7.45 -12.76 -8.47
C LEU A 263 7.34 -13.16 -9.95
N LYS A 264 8.44 -13.08 -10.70
CA LYS A 264 8.51 -13.58 -12.08
C LYS A 264 8.21 -15.07 -12.17
N TYR A 265 8.78 -15.88 -11.27
CA TYR A 265 8.52 -17.32 -11.21
C TYR A 265 7.05 -17.65 -10.92
N GLN A 266 6.35 -16.78 -10.16
CA GLN A 266 4.90 -16.86 -9.94
C GLN A 266 4.07 -16.46 -11.17
N GLY A 267 4.71 -16.15 -12.30
CA GLY A 267 4.04 -15.82 -13.56
C GLY A 267 3.64 -14.36 -13.72
N LEU A 268 4.14 -13.47 -12.85
CA LEU A 268 3.82 -12.05 -12.93
C LEU A 268 4.68 -11.35 -13.99
N ASN A 269 4.07 -10.40 -14.70
CA ASN A 269 4.74 -9.61 -15.75
C ASN A 269 5.34 -8.31 -15.22
N SER A 270 4.85 -7.82 -14.09
CA SER A 270 5.28 -6.55 -13.50
C SER A 270 5.36 -6.62 -11.99
N ALA A 271 6.19 -5.75 -11.44
CA ALA A 271 6.28 -5.52 -10.00
C ALA A 271 6.28 -4.03 -9.69
N MET A 272 5.77 -3.69 -8.52
CA MET A 272 5.80 -2.34 -7.96
C MET A 272 6.46 -2.32 -6.58
N LEU A 273 6.78 -1.14 -6.13
CA LEU A 273 7.16 -0.85 -4.74
C LEU A 273 6.84 0.60 -4.40
N TYR A 274 6.84 0.87 -3.12
CA TYR A 274 6.74 2.21 -2.56
C TYR A 274 8.02 2.59 -1.84
N VAL A 275 8.49 3.82 -2.04
CA VAL A 275 9.69 4.35 -1.39
C VAL A 275 9.47 5.79 -0.96
N ASP A 276 9.86 6.13 0.26
CA ASP A 276 9.80 7.52 0.73
C ASP A 276 10.65 8.43 -0.15
N GLU A 277 10.12 9.61 -0.49
CA GLU A 277 10.79 10.61 -1.35
C GLU A 277 12.15 11.05 -0.79
N ASP A 278 12.30 11.07 0.53
CA ASP A 278 13.54 11.42 1.22
C ASP A 278 14.54 10.25 1.33
N ASN A 279 14.11 9.00 1.07
CA ASN A 279 14.97 7.82 1.06
C ASN A 279 15.73 7.67 -0.26
N GLN A 280 16.63 8.63 -0.55
CA GLN A 280 17.39 8.66 -1.80
C GLN A 280 18.29 7.43 -2.01
N ILE A 281 18.71 6.76 -0.94
CA ILE A 281 19.53 5.53 -1.02
C ILE A 281 18.71 4.40 -1.62
N ALA A 282 17.53 4.15 -1.09
CA ALA A 282 16.63 3.11 -1.60
C ALA A 282 16.12 3.46 -3.01
N PHE A 283 15.73 4.71 -3.24
CA PHE A 283 15.29 5.19 -4.55
C PHE A 283 16.35 4.94 -5.64
N ASN A 284 17.62 5.31 -5.40
CA ASN A 284 18.71 5.07 -6.34
C ASN A 284 19.02 3.58 -6.52
N LEU A 285 18.89 2.78 -5.46
CA LEU A 285 18.99 1.33 -5.54
C LEU A 285 17.97 0.78 -6.54
N TYR A 286 16.69 1.11 -6.37
CA TYR A 286 15.60 0.63 -7.23
C TYR A 286 15.75 1.09 -8.68
N LYS A 287 16.15 2.35 -8.91
CA LYS A 287 16.50 2.82 -10.26
C LYS A 287 17.63 1.99 -10.89
N SER A 288 18.66 1.62 -10.11
CA SER A 288 19.78 0.79 -10.59
C SER A 288 19.38 -0.65 -10.96
N ILE A 289 18.21 -1.11 -10.50
CA ILE A 289 17.62 -2.39 -10.82
C ILE A 289 16.66 -2.29 -12.01
N GLY A 290 16.32 -1.07 -12.44
CA GLY A 290 15.46 -0.81 -13.58
C GLY A 290 14.01 -0.48 -13.23
N PHE A 291 13.74 -0.11 -11.98
CA PHE A 291 12.45 0.50 -11.64
C PHE A 291 12.37 1.93 -12.18
N ILE A 292 11.18 2.32 -12.62
CA ILE A 292 10.83 3.68 -13.04
C ILE A 292 9.73 4.24 -12.12
N GLU A 293 9.70 5.55 -11.95
CA GLU A 293 8.62 6.20 -11.21
C GLU A 293 7.30 6.02 -11.98
N SER A 294 6.26 5.55 -11.29
CA SER A 294 4.93 5.33 -11.86
C SER A 294 3.84 6.16 -11.19
N GLY A 295 4.10 6.67 -9.99
CA GLY A 295 3.16 7.49 -9.25
C GLY A 295 3.78 8.16 -8.04
N LYS A 296 2.99 9.02 -7.40
CA LYS A 296 3.37 9.71 -6.17
C LYS A 296 2.16 9.84 -5.27
N ASP A 297 2.31 9.44 -4.03
CA ASP A 297 1.27 9.53 -3.02
C ASP A 297 1.72 10.47 -1.90
N VAL A 298 0.77 11.21 -1.36
CA VAL A 298 1.02 12.17 -0.29
C VAL A 298 0.13 11.88 0.90
N MET A 299 0.75 11.78 2.06
CA MET A 299 0.04 11.65 3.32
C MET A 299 -0.03 12.98 4.05
N TYR A 300 -1.23 13.29 4.49
CA TYR A 300 -1.51 14.46 5.32
C TYR A 300 -1.98 14.01 6.71
N LYS A 301 -1.65 14.81 7.72
CA LYS A 301 -2.17 14.68 9.10
C LYS A 301 -2.86 15.96 9.53
N LEU A 302 -3.89 15.83 10.36
CA LEU A 302 -4.55 16.98 10.97
C LEU A 302 -3.53 17.74 11.83
N LYS A 303 -3.50 19.06 11.68
CA LYS A 303 -2.66 19.93 12.50
C LYS A 303 -3.19 19.90 13.92
N SER A 304 -2.36 19.42 14.84
CA SER A 304 -2.63 19.44 16.30
C SER A 304 -2.64 20.86 16.88
#